data_3dba1b13eb7d14d9887b364ba27baede
#
_entry.id   3dba1b13eb7d14d9887b364ba27baede
#
_cell.length_a   1.000
_cell.length_b   1.000
_cell.length_c   1.000
_cell.angle_alpha   90.00
_cell.angle_beta   90.00
_cell.angle_gamma   90.00
#
_symmetry.space_group_name_H-M   'P 1'
#
loop_
_entity.id
_entity.type
_entity.pdbx_description
1 polymer ?
#
loop_
_entity_poly.entity_id
_entity_poly.type
_entity_poly.pdbx_seq_one_letter_code
_entity_poly.pdbx_strand_id
1 'polypeptide(L)'
;MKWQPGELDQKVAIQRETLASDGQGGSTLSLSTVATVWAKVIARSGRERMYDDRLNAEAGYTFVIRWRSDVREDDRLSWRGQDYNIRAIAQDGGRKLYLEIDAERGVAQ
;
A
#
# COMPACT_ATOMS: atom_id res chain seq x y z
N MET A 1 -7.24 -21.07 -7.35
CA MET A 1 -7.06 -19.81 -6.66
C MET A 1 -5.65 -19.28 -6.92
N LYS A 2 -5.55 -18.03 -7.24
CA LYS A 2 -4.26 -17.45 -7.62
C LYS A 2 -3.30 -17.32 -6.44
N TRP A 3 -3.83 -16.98 -5.27
CA TRP A 3 -3.03 -16.77 -4.08
C TRP A 3 -3.48 -17.70 -2.97
N GLN A 4 -2.57 -18.01 -2.06
CA GLN A 4 -2.88 -18.85 -0.91
C GLN A 4 -2.52 -18.10 0.36
N PRO A 5 -3.28 -18.34 1.45
CA PRO A 5 -3.03 -17.58 2.68
C PRO A 5 -1.60 -17.70 3.20
N GLY A 6 -0.97 -18.84 3.02
CA GLY A 6 0.40 -19.03 3.51
C GLY A 6 1.42 -18.18 2.79
N GLU A 7 1.09 -17.61 1.65
CA GLU A 7 2.01 -16.74 0.92
C GLU A 7 2.00 -15.32 1.48
N LEU A 8 1.04 -14.99 2.31
CA LEU A 8 0.92 -13.65 2.87
C LEU A 8 1.71 -13.62 4.17
N ASP A 9 2.99 -13.39 4.07
CA ASP A 9 3.91 -13.51 5.20
C ASP A 9 4.59 -12.20 5.58
N GLN A 10 4.21 -11.09 4.98
CA GLN A 10 4.77 -9.79 5.30
C GLN A 10 3.71 -8.94 5.99
N LYS A 11 4.11 -8.27 7.07
CA LYS A 11 3.20 -7.36 7.75
C LYS A 11 3.22 -6.00 7.10
N VAL A 12 2.04 -5.49 6.81
CA VAL A 12 1.87 -4.19 6.17
C VAL A 12 0.80 -3.44 6.93
N ALA A 13 1.07 -2.18 7.24
CA ALA A 13 0.08 -1.33 7.88
C ALA A 13 -0.60 -0.48 6.83
N ILE A 14 -1.92 -0.43 6.89
CA ILE A 14 -2.71 0.44 6.03
C ILE A 14 -2.96 1.72 6.81
N GLN A 15 -2.54 2.83 6.25
CA GLN A 15 -2.62 4.11 6.93
C GLN A 15 -3.45 5.09 6.13
N ARG A 16 -4.09 5.99 6.83
CA ARG A 16 -5.00 6.97 6.23
C ARG A 16 -4.73 8.33 6.82
N GLU A 17 -4.71 9.34 5.95
CA GLU A 17 -4.59 10.72 6.40
C GLU A 17 -5.94 11.21 6.88
N THR A 18 -5.94 11.85 8.03
CA THR A 18 -7.14 12.46 8.57
C THR A 18 -6.85 13.89 8.97
N LEU A 19 -7.87 14.72 8.87
CA LEU A 19 -7.79 16.08 9.36
C LEU A 19 -8.26 16.11 10.80
N ALA A 20 -7.49 16.76 11.65
CA ALA A 20 -7.85 16.90 13.05
C ALA A 20 -7.78 18.38 13.40
N SER A 21 -8.74 18.84 14.20
CA SER A 21 -8.74 20.21 14.68
C SER A 21 -7.56 20.39 15.64
N ASP A 22 -6.86 21.53 15.49
CA ASP A 22 -5.76 21.84 16.39
C ASP A 22 -6.23 22.64 17.61
N GLY A 23 -7.53 22.87 17.73
CA GLY A 23 -8.07 23.59 18.86
C GLY A 23 -7.97 25.10 18.74
N GLN A 24 -7.45 25.59 17.62
CA GLN A 24 -7.23 27.02 17.43
C GLN A 24 -7.81 27.50 16.12
N GLY A 25 -8.82 26.80 15.62
CA GLY A 25 -9.45 27.19 14.38
C GLY A 25 -8.80 26.65 13.14
N GLY A 26 -7.67 25.97 13.27
CA GLY A 26 -7.02 25.32 12.15
C GLY A 26 -7.16 23.83 12.21
N SER A 27 -6.52 23.13 11.28
CA SER A 27 -6.51 21.68 11.28
C SER A 27 -5.15 21.18 10.84
N THR A 28 -4.83 19.98 11.29
CA THR A 28 -3.58 19.33 10.96
C THR A 28 -3.88 18.00 10.31
N LEU A 29 -2.97 17.57 9.44
CA LEU A 29 -3.03 16.24 8.86
C LEU A 29 -2.29 15.29 9.77
N SER A 30 -2.90 14.14 10.01
CA SER A 30 -2.22 13.08 10.74
C SER A 30 -2.49 11.76 10.06
N LEU A 31 -1.56 10.83 10.19
CA LEU A 31 -1.73 9.49 9.69
C LEU A 31 -2.23 8.61 10.82
N SER A 32 -3.26 7.84 10.55
CA SER A 32 -3.73 6.85 11.49
C SER A 32 -3.70 5.49 10.81
N THR A 33 -3.45 4.47 11.60
CA THR A 33 -3.42 3.10 11.08
C THR A 33 -4.84 2.57 11.05
N VAL A 34 -5.30 2.24 9.84
CA VAL A 34 -6.61 1.64 9.64
C VAL A 34 -6.56 0.18 10.08
N ALA A 35 -5.53 -0.53 9.67
CA ALA A 35 -5.37 -1.94 10.00
C ALA A 35 -3.94 -2.37 9.70
N THR A 36 -3.51 -3.42 10.37
CA THR A 36 -2.25 -4.09 10.04
C THR A 36 -2.63 -5.47 9.52
N VAL A 37 -2.16 -5.79 8.33
CA VAL A 37 -2.56 -7.01 7.63
C VAL A 37 -1.34 -7.76 7.14
N TRP A 38 -1.54 -9.04 6.87
CA TRP A 38 -0.52 -9.86 6.22
C TRP A 38 -0.65 -9.71 4.72
N ALA A 39 0.48 -9.65 4.05
CA ALA A 39 0.51 -9.44 2.61
C ALA A 39 1.60 -10.28 1.97
N LYS A 40 1.39 -10.63 0.71
CA LYS A 40 2.45 -11.09 -0.16
C LYS A 40 2.96 -9.88 -0.92
N VAL A 41 4.27 -9.69 -0.97
CA VAL A 41 4.86 -8.52 -1.60
C VAL A 41 5.62 -8.97 -2.84
N ILE A 42 5.27 -8.40 -3.97
CA ILE A 42 5.84 -8.77 -5.26
C ILE A 42 6.45 -7.52 -5.88
N ALA A 43 7.74 -7.60 -6.20
CA ALA A 43 8.39 -6.49 -6.89
C ALA A 43 7.84 -6.39 -8.31
N ARG A 44 7.47 -5.17 -8.69
CA ARG A 44 6.92 -4.93 -10.02
C ARG A 44 8.03 -4.56 -10.98
N SER A 45 8.00 -5.19 -12.14
CA SER A 45 8.73 -4.73 -13.29
C SER A 45 10.18 -4.32 -13.03
N GLY A 46 10.95 -5.23 -12.52
CA GLY A 46 12.36 -4.94 -12.30
C GLY A 46 13.08 -4.54 -13.56
N ARG A 47 12.62 -5.07 -14.71
CA ARG A 47 13.31 -4.77 -15.96
C ARG A 47 13.27 -3.29 -16.30
N GLU A 48 12.13 -2.67 -16.14
CA GLU A 48 12.01 -1.26 -16.46
C GLU A 48 12.84 -0.40 -15.55
N ARG A 49 12.93 -0.80 -14.29
CA ARG A 49 13.73 -0.03 -13.34
C ARG A 49 15.21 -0.15 -13.58
N MET A 50 15.63 -1.20 -14.24
CA MET A 50 17.05 -1.38 -14.53
C MET A 50 17.58 -0.36 -15.52
N TYR A 51 16.71 0.21 -16.33
CA TYR A 51 17.15 1.23 -17.27
C TYR A 51 17.35 2.57 -16.63
N ASP A 52 16.83 2.74 -15.45
CA ASP A 52 16.83 4.05 -14.83
C ASP A 52 17.10 3.93 -13.36
N ASP A 53 18.36 3.75 -13.04
CA ASP A 53 18.80 3.58 -11.66
C ASP A 53 18.40 4.77 -10.80
N ARG A 54 18.27 5.92 -11.42
CA ARG A 54 17.95 7.13 -10.67
C ARG A 54 16.55 7.11 -10.11
N LEU A 55 15.71 6.25 -10.62
CA LEU A 55 14.34 6.15 -10.17
C LEU A 55 14.13 5.04 -9.16
N ASN A 56 15.19 4.48 -8.62
CA ASN A 56 15.05 3.41 -7.66
C ASN A 56 14.26 3.84 -6.43
N ALA A 57 14.25 5.13 -6.13
CA ALA A 57 13.46 5.61 -5.00
C ALA A 57 11.97 5.41 -5.24
N GLU A 58 11.57 5.17 -6.48
CA GLU A 58 10.18 4.98 -6.83
C GLU A 58 9.86 3.51 -7.05
N ALA A 59 10.53 2.64 -6.34
CA ALA A 59 10.28 1.22 -6.46
C ALA A 59 8.80 0.90 -6.27
N GLY A 60 8.29 0.09 -7.16
CA GLY A 60 6.90 -0.32 -7.13
C GLY A 60 6.75 -1.76 -6.70
N TYR A 61 5.68 -2.03 -5.99
CA TYR A 61 5.36 -3.37 -5.50
C TYR A 61 3.88 -3.62 -5.64
N THR A 62 3.53 -4.89 -5.76
CA THR A 62 2.15 -5.33 -5.64
C THR A 62 2.01 -6.01 -4.29
N PHE A 63 1.08 -5.52 -3.50
CA PHE A 63 0.79 -6.08 -2.20
C PHE A 63 -0.51 -6.85 -2.30
N VAL A 64 -0.47 -8.15 -2.03
CA VAL A 64 -1.65 -8.99 -2.07
C VAL A 64 -2.09 -9.24 -0.64
N ILE A 65 -3.30 -8.82 -0.32
CA ILE A 65 -3.85 -8.98 1.02
C ILE A 65 -5.20 -9.69 0.92
N ARG A 66 -5.72 -10.15 2.04
CA ARG A 66 -7.07 -10.68 2.05
C ARG A 66 -8.04 -9.55 1.77
N TRP A 67 -9.13 -9.89 1.11
CA TRP A 67 -10.11 -8.89 0.70
C TRP A 67 -10.65 -8.11 1.91
N ARG A 68 -10.72 -6.81 1.73
CA ARG A 68 -11.29 -5.90 2.71
C ARG A 68 -12.09 -4.85 1.97
N SER A 69 -13.15 -4.37 2.59
CA SER A 69 -13.98 -3.35 1.96
C SER A 69 -13.54 -1.93 2.32
N ASP A 70 -12.61 -1.78 3.25
CA ASP A 70 -12.27 -0.48 3.82
C ASP A 70 -10.96 0.11 3.30
N VAL A 71 -10.34 -0.49 2.29
CA VAL A 71 -9.12 0.04 1.71
C VAL A 71 -9.48 1.02 0.60
N ARG A 72 -8.86 2.19 0.61
CA ARG A 72 -9.13 3.23 -0.38
C ARG A 72 -7.86 3.54 -1.17
N GLU A 73 -8.06 4.05 -2.38
CA GLU A 73 -6.92 4.37 -3.23
C GLU A 73 -6.09 5.53 -2.69
N ASP A 74 -6.64 6.33 -1.82
CA ASP A 74 -5.88 7.41 -1.21
C ASP A 74 -5.22 7.00 0.11
N ASP A 75 -5.36 5.75 0.52
CA ASP A 75 -4.64 5.24 1.66
C ASP A 75 -3.17 5.03 1.31
N ARG A 76 -2.37 4.82 2.33
CA ARG A 76 -0.96 4.52 2.17
C ARG A 76 -0.67 3.19 2.83
N LEU A 77 0.39 2.55 2.37
CA LEU A 77 0.89 1.32 2.98
C LEU A 77 2.23 1.60 3.63
N SER A 78 2.43 1.07 4.82
CA SER A 78 3.71 1.14 5.50
C SER A 78 4.26 -0.27 5.63
N TRP A 79 5.47 -0.47 5.10
CA TRP A 79 6.10 -1.78 5.06
C TRP A 79 7.60 -1.59 5.19
N ARG A 80 8.19 -2.32 6.13
CA ARG A 80 9.64 -2.27 6.37
C ARG A 80 10.15 -0.85 6.58
N GLY A 81 9.36 -0.03 7.27
CA GLY A 81 9.78 1.33 7.56
C GLY A 81 9.68 2.30 6.41
N GLN A 82 9.08 1.88 5.31
CA GLN A 82 8.90 2.74 4.15
C GLN A 82 7.42 2.95 3.87
N ASP A 83 7.08 4.11 3.37
CA ASP A 83 5.70 4.44 3.01
C ASP A 83 5.52 4.28 1.52
N TYR A 84 4.38 3.72 1.15
CA TYR A 84 4.04 3.47 -0.25
C TYR A 84 2.69 4.08 -0.54
N ASN A 85 2.59 4.79 -1.66
CA ASN A 85 1.34 5.37 -2.12
C ASN A 85 0.63 4.36 -3.01
N ILE A 86 -0.65 4.16 -2.74
CA ILE A 86 -1.46 3.23 -3.53
C ILE A 86 -1.77 3.85 -4.88
N ARG A 87 -1.54 3.09 -5.95
CA ARG A 87 -1.82 3.53 -7.30
C ARG A 87 -3.05 2.87 -7.88
N ALA A 88 -3.30 1.63 -7.53
CA ALA A 88 -4.44 0.89 -8.06
C ALA A 88 -4.79 -0.23 -7.11
N ILE A 89 -6.06 -0.59 -7.08
CA ILE A 89 -6.55 -1.69 -6.29
C ILE A 89 -7.40 -2.56 -7.19
N ALA A 90 -7.08 -3.85 -7.25
CA ALA A 90 -7.82 -4.80 -8.05
C ALA A 90 -8.28 -5.95 -7.17
N GLN A 91 -9.43 -6.52 -7.52
CA GLN A 91 -9.95 -7.70 -6.84
C GLN A 91 -9.56 -8.94 -7.60
N ASP A 92 -9.30 -10.00 -6.86
CA ASP A 92 -8.91 -11.27 -7.45
C ASP A 92 -10.15 -11.97 -8.00
N GLY A 93 -10.28 -11.95 -9.32
CA GLY A 93 -11.31 -12.72 -10.01
C GLY A 93 -12.74 -12.39 -9.63
N GLY A 94 -12.98 -11.28 -8.98
CA GLY A 94 -14.32 -10.90 -8.58
C GLY A 94 -14.89 -11.69 -7.43
N ARG A 95 -14.11 -12.59 -6.84
CA ARG A 95 -14.59 -13.42 -5.73
C ARG A 95 -14.45 -12.80 -4.37
N LYS A 96 -13.83 -11.63 -4.30
CA LYS A 96 -13.61 -10.94 -3.03
C LYS A 96 -12.82 -11.78 -2.03
N LEU A 97 -11.82 -12.50 -2.52
CA LEU A 97 -10.94 -13.27 -1.65
C LEU A 97 -9.69 -12.50 -1.31
N TYR A 98 -9.16 -11.78 -2.29
CA TYR A 98 -7.91 -11.04 -2.13
C TYR A 98 -8.01 -9.71 -2.86
N LEU A 99 -7.21 -8.76 -2.39
CA LEU A 99 -6.98 -7.50 -3.09
C LEU A 99 -5.54 -7.49 -3.55
N GLU A 100 -5.32 -7.03 -4.78
CA GLU A 100 -3.99 -6.77 -5.30
C GLU A 100 -3.82 -5.27 -5.35
N ILE A 101 -2.92 -4.77 -4.53
CA ILE A 101 -2.72 -3.34 -4.37
C ILE A 101 -1.38 -2.97 -5.00
N ASP A 102 -1.43 -2.22 -6.08
CA ASP A 102 -0.21 -1.69 -6.68
C ASP A 102 0.15 -0.39 -5.98
N ALA A 103 1.36 -0.33 -5.49
CA ALA A 103 1.80 0.84 -4.73
C ALA A 103 3.24 1.16 -5.09
N GLU A 104 3.58 2.42 -4.97
CA GLU A 104 4.92 2.90 -5.25
C GLU A 104 5.47 3.59 -4.02
N ARG A 105 6.76 3.44 -3.82
CA ARG A 105 7.42 4.08 -2.70
C ARG A 105 7.21 5.59 -2.79
N GLY A 106 6.79 6.17 -1.69
CA GLY A 106 6.58 7.59 -1.66
C GLY A 106 7.87 8.35 -1.80
N VAL A 107 7.79 9.46 -2.51
CA VAL A 107 8.93 10.33 -2.69
C VAL A 107 8.77 11.48 -1.72
N ALA A 108 9.84 11.83 -1.02
CA ALA A 108 9.79 12.94 -0.08
C ALA A 108 9.46 14.22 -0.83
N GLN A 109 8.53 14.96 -0.29
CA GLN A 109 8.06 16.20 -0.89
C GLN A 109 8.66 17.39 -0.17
#